data_0b14b7596255478f2ac3e9bd771c176c
#
_entry.id   0b14b7596255478f2ac3e9bd771c176c
#
_cell.length_a   1.000
_cell.length_b   1.000
_cell.length_c   1.000
_cell.angle_alpha   90.00
_cell.angle_beta   90.00
_cell.angle_gamma   90.00
#
_symmetry.space_group_name_H-M   'P 1'
#
loop_
_entity.id
_entity.type
_entity.pdbx_description
1 polymer ?
#
loop_
_entity_poly.entity_id
_entity_poly.type
_entity_poly.pdbx_seq_one_letter_code
_entity_poly.pdbx_strand_id
1 'polypeptide(L)'
;MLYPQEFDVIVVGGGHAGTEAALAAARMGCATLLLTHNIETLGQMSCNPSIGGIGKGHLVKEVDALGGAMALATDEGGIQFRILNSSKGPAVRATRAQADRILYKAAIRRMLENQPNLWLFQQAVDDLMVEGDRVVGAVTQVGIKFRSRTVVLTAGTFLDGKIHVGLNNYAAGRAGDPPAISLSARLKELKLPQARLKTGTPPRLDGRSIDYSKCQEQPGDGVPGGMNPDQPVPVFSFMGQSIAHPKQVPCWITHTNLRTHEIIRSGFDRSPMFTGKIEGVGPRYCPSVEDKINRFADKDSHQIFLEPEGLTTHEVYPNGISTSLPFDIQYALVRSMPGLENAHILRPGYAIEYDYFDPRSLRNSFETKQIQGLFFAGQINGTTGYEEAAAQGLFAGLNAALQCQGKDAWLPRRDEAYLGVLVDDLVTQGVTEPYRMFTSRAEFRLQLREDNADMRLTEAGRQLGLVDDARWNAFSRKRDAVA
;
A
#
# COMPACT_ATOMS: atom_id res chain seq x y z
N MET A 1 10.36 16.13 27.44
CA MET A 1 10.32 17.52 26.97
C MET A 1 9.04 17.72 26.18
N LEU A 2 8.30 18.79 26.46
CA LEU A 2 7.17 19.19 25.61
C LEU A 2 7.71 20.01 24.43
N TYR A 3 7.36 19.63 23.20
CA TYR A 3 7.74 20.37 21.99
C TYR A 3 7.00 21.73 21.98
N PRO A 4 7.67 22.81 21.63
CA PRO A 4 7.10 24.15 21.81
C PRO A 4 5.99 24.51 20.83
N GLN A 5 5.93 23.88 19.65
CA GLN A 5 4.85 24.08 18.67
C GLN A 5 3.74 23.05 18.88
N GLU A 6 2.50 23.48 18.82
CA GLU A 6 1.32 22.62 18.74
C GLU A 6 0.88 22.46 17.28
N PHE A 7 0.25 21.32 16.98
CA PHE A 7 -0.23 20.98 15.65
C PHE A 7 -1.74 20.75 15.65
N ASP A 8 -2.36 20.90 14.51
CA ASP A 8 -3.76 20.50 14.33
C ASP A 8 -3.83 18.97 14.16
N VAL A 9 -2.98 18.42 13.34
CA VAL A 9 -2.95 16.99 12.99
C VAL A 9 -1.54 16.46 13.17
N ILE A 10 -1.39 15.37 13.92
CA ILE A 10 -0.20 14.55 13.93
C ILE A 10 -0.51 13.27 13.15
N VAL A 11 0.32 12.94 12.16
CA VAL A 11 0.28 11.65 11.44
C VAL A 11 1.46 10.81 11.90
N VAL A 12 1.17 9.59 12.34
CA VAL A 12 2.18 8.64 12.80
C VAL A 12 2.37 7.55 11.74
N GLY A 13 3.56 7.48 11.16
CA GLY A 13 3.93 6.53 10.13
C GLY A 13 4.08 7.17 8.75
N GLY A 14 5.18 6.85 8.07
CA GLY A 14 5.57 7.42 6.78
C GLY A 14 5.34 6.51 5.56
N GLY A 15 4.46 5.52 5.69
CA GLY A 15 4.03 4.68 4.56
C GLY A 15 2.96 5.35 3.69
N HIS A 16 2.32 4.57 2.82
CA HIS A 16 1.37 5.13 1.83
C HIS A 16 0.15 5.78 2.50
N ALA A 17 -0.35 5.24 3.59
CA ALA A 17 -1.44 5.87 4.35
C ALA A 17 -0.98 7.16 5.02
N GLY A 18 0.18 7.14 5.68
CA GLY A 18 0.70 8.30 6.41
C GLY A 18 1.05 9.47 5.50
N THR A 19 1.67 9.20 4.35
CA THR A 19 2.03 10.25 3.39
C THR A 19 0.80 10.93 2.80
N GLU A 20 -0.21 10.17 2.41
CA GLU A 20 -1.46 10.75 1.89
C GLU A 20 -2.25 11.50 2.98
N ALA A 21 -2.28 10.99 4.22
CA ALA A 21 -2.95 11.66 5.33
C ALA A 21 -2.29 13.01 5.65
N ALA A 22 -0.96 13.04 5.73
CA ALA A 22 -0.19 14.24 6.02
C ALA A 22 -0.36 15.30 4.94
N LEU A 23 -0.24 14.91 3.66
CA LEU A 23 -0.42 15.80 2.53
C LEU A 23 -1.85 16.35 2.48
N ALA A 24 -2.86 15.52 2.71
CA ALA A 24 -4.26 15.95 2.69
C ALA A 24 -4.55 17.01 3.76
N ALA A 25 -4.18 16.72 5.01
CA ALA A 25 -4.40 17.65 6.12
C ALA A 25 -3.67 18.99 5.91
N ALA A 26 -2.43 18.95 5.43
CA ALA A 26 -1.63 20.13 5.15
C ALA A 26 -2.20 20.96 3.97
N ARG A 27 -2.64 20.31 2.88
CA ARG A 27 -3.31 20.99 1.77
C ARG A 27 -4.58 21.74 2.20
N MET A 28 -5.29 21.20 3.18
CA MET A 28 -6.50 21.83 3.74
C MET A 28 -6.19 22.98 4.70
N GLY A 29 -4.92 23.29 4.92
CA GLY A 29 -4.47 24.43 5.74
C GLY A 29 -4.22 24.08 7.21
N CYS A 30 -4.28 22.84 7.61
CA CYS A 30 -3.97 22.42 8.97
C CYS A 30 -2.47 22.33 9.22
N ALA A 31 -2.00 22.86 10.36
CA ALA A 31 -0.63 22.63 10.82
C ALA A 31 -0.43 21.15 11.11
N THR A 32 0.34 20.47 10.29
CA THR A 32 0.45 19.01 10.27
C THR A 32 1.89 18.56 10.54
N LEU A 33 2.05 17.62 11.47
CA LEU A 33 3.32 16.96 11.74
C LEU A 33 3.26 15.49 11.30
N LEU A 34 4.20 15.07 10.49
CA LEU A 34 4.42 13.66 10.15
C LEU A 34 5.59 13.11 10.97
N LEU A 35 5.28 12.19 11.87
CA LEU A 35 6.29 11.45 12.66
C LEU A 35 6.58 10.12 12.00
N THR A 36 7.84 9.88 11.69
CA THR A 36 8.31 8.62 11.10
C THR A 36 9.54 8.12 11.84
N HIS A 37 9.71 6.81 11.95
CA HIS A 37 10.91 6.23 12.55
C HIS A 37 12.15 6.47 11.69
N ASN A 38 11.98 6.68 10.36
CA ASN A 38 13.09 6.93 9.44
C ASN A 38 12.61 7.75 8.23
N ILE A 39 13.13 8.96 8.08
CA ILE A 39 12.82 9.85 6.94
C ILE A 39 13.26 9.22 5.60
N GLU A 40 14.34 8.45 5.60
CA GLU A 40 14.87 7.80 4.39
C GLU A 40 13.91 6.72 3.82
N THR A 41 12.95 6.27 4.62
CA THR A 41 11.98 5.25 4.21
C THR A 41 10.56 5.79 3.97
N LEU A 42 10.39 7.11 3.88
CA LEU A 42 9.10 7.71 3.51
C LEU A 42 8.66 7.22 2.12
N GLY A 43 7.45 6.71 2.02
CA GLY A 43 6.92 6.15 0.76
C GLY A 43 7.52 4.81 0.35
N GLN A 44 8.17 4.09 1.27
CA GLN A 44 8.80 2.81 0.99
C GLN A 44 7.78 1.75 0.53
N MET A 45 8.09 1.12 -0.59
CA MET A 45 7.38 -0.06 -1.08
C MET A 45 8.03 -1.33 -0.51
N SER A 46 7.44 -1.91 0.52
CA SER A 46 8.04 -3.04 1.25
C SER A 46 7.95 -4.38 0.52
N CYS A 47 6.97 -4.50 -0.37
CA CYS A 47 6.70 -5.70 -1.16
C CYS A 47 6.94 -5.41 -2.65
N ASN A 48 6.10 -5.91 -3.55
CA ASN A 48 6.22 -5.61 -4.98
C ASN A 48 6.13 -4.10 -5.23
N PRO A 49 7.09 -3.47 -5.92
CA PRO A 49 6.99 -2.06 -6.28
C PRO A 49 6.02 -1.87 -7.46
N SER A 50 4.78 -2.28 -7.30
CA SER A 50 3.72 -2.09 -8.28
C SER A 50 2.53 -1.37 -7.68
N ILE A 51 1.91 -0.53 -8.49
CA ILE A 51 0.71 0.24 -8.14
C ILE A 51 -0.38 -0.09 -9.15
N GLY A 52 -1.59 -0.26 -8.65
CA GLY A 52 -2.78 -0.47 -9.46
C GLY A 52 -3.16 -1.92 -9.66
N GLY A 53 -3.89 -2.16 -10.72
CA GLY A 53 -4.58 -3.41 -10.99
C GLY A 53 -6.09 -3.28 -10.81
N ILE A 54 -6.82 -4.35 -11.06
CA ILE A 54 -8.29 -4.36 -11.06
C ILE A 54 -8.82 -4.04 -9.66
N GLY A 55 -9.66 -3.01 -9.57
CA GLY A 55 -10.17 -2.47 -8.30
C GLY A 55 -9.17 -1.51 -7.62
N LYS A 56 -7.90 -1.86 -7.60
CA LYS A 56 -6.84 -1.05 -6.99
C LYS A 56 -6.52 0.20 -7.79
N GLY A 57 -6.39 0.09 -9.09
CA GLY A 57 -6.25 1.25 -9.99
C GLY A 57 -7.43 2.22 -9.87
N HIS A 58 -8.62 1.70 -9.64
CA HIS A 58 -9.82 2.51 -9.38
C HIS A 58 -9.64 3.37 -8.11
N LEU A 59 -9.12 2.81 -7.03
CA LEU A 59 -8.81 3.57 -5.81
C LEU A 59 -7.74 4.64 -6.06
N VAL A 60 -6.67 4.30 -6.77
CA VAL A 60 -5.59 5.25 -7.07
C VAL A 60 -6.09 6.44 -7.88
N LYS A 61 -6.95 6.20 -8.88
CA LYS A 61 -7.58 7.26 -9.67
C LYS A 61 -8.47 8.18 -8.81
N GLU A 62 -9.17 7.63 -7.85
CA GLU A 62 -9.98 8.42 -6.91
C GLU A 62 -9.11 9.24 -5.94
N VAL A 63 -8.04 8.65 -5.43
CA VAL A 63 -7.03 9.38 -4.63
C VAL A 63 -6.43 10.53 -5.43
N ASP A 64 -6.08 10.28 -6.69
CA ASP A 64 -5.56 11.31 -7.60
C ASP A 64 -6.59 12.41 -7.86
N ALA A 65 -7.83 12.06 -8.15
CA ALA A 65 -8.92 13.01 -8.37
C ALA A 65 -9.14 13.96 -7.17
N LEU A 66 -8.84 13.50 -5.98
CA LEU A 66 -8.88 14.27 -4.72
C LEU A 66 -7.55 14.99 -4.39
N GLY A 67 -6.61 15.02 -5.33
CA GLY A 67 -5.34 15.71 -5.15
C GLY A 67 -4.22 14.90 -4.51
N GLY A 68 -4.39 13.58 -4.35
CA GLY A 68 -3.39 12.70 -3.74
C GLY A 68 -2.10 12.57 -4.55
N ALA A 69 -1.07 12.00 -3.93
CA ALA A 69 0.29 11.94 -4.46
C ALA A 69 0.62 10.65 -5.20
N MET A 70 -0.05 9.54 -4.89
CA MET A 70 0.36 8.20 -5.35
C MET A 70 0.44 8.07 -6.88
N ALA A 71 -0.57 8.56 -7.61
CA ALA A 71 -0.59 8.46 -9.07
C ALA A 71 0.51 9.31 -9.73
N LEU A 72 0.75 10.53 -9.23
CA LEU A 72 1.83 11.39 -9.70
C LEU A 72 3.20 10.76 -9.46
N ALA A 73 3.43 10.24 -8.25
CA ALA A 73 4.68 9.55 -7.91
C ALA A 73 4.88 8.28 -8.76
N THR A 74 3.78 7.59 -9.09
CA THR A 74 3.81 6.41 -9.96
C THR A 74 4.18 6.80 -11.40
N ASP A 75 3.69 7.92 -11.91
CA ASP A 75 4.08 8.40 -13.24
C ASP A 75 5.55 8.80 -13.30
N GLU A 76 6.10 9.37 -12.22
CA GLU A 76 7.52 9.72 -12.15
C GLU A 76 8.44 8.51 -11.96
N GLY A 77 7.96 7.45 -11.32
CA GLY A 77 8.74 6.25 -11.00
C GLY A 77 8.37 5.01 -11.80
N GLY A 78 7.32 5.05 -12.62
CA GLY A 78 6.81 3.89 -13.34
C GLY A 78 7.70 3.48 -14.51
N ILE A 79 8.14 2.22 -14.51
CA ILE A 79 9.07 1.66 -15.49
C ILE A 79 8.42 0.65 -16.44
N GLN A 80 7.17 0.28 -16.17
CA GLN A 80 6.32 -0.51 -17.07
C GLN A 80 4.86 -0.20 -16.74
N PHE A 81 4.06 0.11 -17.75
CA PHE A 81 2.63 0.40 -17.60
C PHE A 81 1.81 -0.57 -18.44
N ARG A 82 0.69 -1.03 -17.87
CA ARG A 82 -0.26 -1.88 -18.59
C ARG A 82 -1.69 -1.51 -18.21
N ILE A 83 -2.57 -1.51 -19.21
CA ILE A 83 -4.01 -1.44 -19.00
C ILE A 83 -4.54 -2.86 -18.97
N LEU A 84 -4.85 -3.34 -17.78
CA LEU A 84 -5.44 -4.67 -17.60
C LEU A 84 -6.88 -4.68 -18.09
N ASN A 85 -7.33 -5.82 -18.60
CA ASN A 85 -8.67 -5.98 -19.17
C ASN A 85 -8.99 -4.97 -20.30
N SER A 86 -8.00 -4.58 -21.10
CA SER A 86 -8.17 -3.60 -22.18
C SER A 86 -9.24 -4.02 -23.21
N SER A 87 -9.41 -5.34 -23.44
CA SER A 87 -10.45 -5.90 -24.31
C SER A 87 -11.83 -6.04 -23.66
N LYS A 88 -11.94 -5.72 -22.35
CA LYS A 88 -13.21 -5.75 -21.61
C LYS A 88 -13.82 -4.35 -21.54
N GLY A 89 -15.00 -4.25 -20.95
CA GLY A 89 -15.67 -2.96 -20.77
C GLY A 89 -14.96 -2.01 -19.80
N PRO A 90 -15.26 -0.70 -19.86
CA PRO A 90 -14.58 0.34 -19.05
C PRO A 90 -14.66 0.10 -17.54
N ALA A 91 -15.71 -0.58 -17.07
CA ALA A 91 -15.91 -0.86 -15.65
C ALA A 91 -14.77 -1.68 -15.01
N VAL A 92 -14.09 -2.51 -15.79
CA VAL A 92 -13.04 -3.42 -15.30
C VAL A 92 -11.67 -3.14 -15.93
N ARG A 93 -11.55 -2.15 -16.80
CA ARG A 93 -10.24 -1.68 -17.26
C ARG A 93 -9.51 -1.06 -16.09
N ALA A 94 -8.26 -1.44 -15.91
CA ALA A 94 -7.48 -0.98 -14.77
C ALA A 94 -6.02 -0.74 -15.14
N THR A 95 -5.50 0.40 -14.74
CA THR A 95 -4.10 0.76 -14.90
C THR A 95 -3.26 0.03 -13.86
N ARG A 96 -2.14 -0.55 -14.30
CA ARG A 96 -1.10 -1.12 -13.45
C ARG A 96 0.26 -0.60 -13.88
N ALA A 97 1.08 -0.21 -12.93
CA ALA A 97 2.46 0.20 -13.16
C ALA A 97 3.42 -0.56 -12.26
N GLN A 98 4.52 -1.03 -12.85
CA GLN A 98 5.70 -1.45 -12.10
C GLN A 98 6.56 -0.21 -11.87
N ALA A 99 6.98 0.05 -10.64
CA ALA A 99 7.70 1.25 -10.28
C ALA A 99 9.17 0.96 -9.93
N ASP A 100 10.03 1.95 -10.17
CA ASP A 100 11.35 2.04 -9.57
C ASP A 100 11.20 2.55 -8.13
N ARG A 101 11.61 1.75 -7.14
CA ARG A 101 11.48 2.09 -5.71
C ARG A 101 12.16 3.41 -5.35
N ILE A 102 13.34 3.66 -5.92
CA ILE A 102 14.14 4.85 -5.62
C ILE A 102 13.44 6.08 -6.18
N LEU A 103 12.99 6.02 -7.43
CA LEU A 103 12.31 7.15 -8.08
C LEU A 103 10.95 7.45 -7.43
N TYR A 104 10.17 6.42 -7.12
CA TYR A 104 8.89 6.59 -6.43
C TYR A 104 9.07 7.24 -5.06
N LYS A 105 9.99 6.72 -4.27
CA LYS A 105 10.28 7.23 -2.92
C LYS A 105 10.81 8.67 -2.97
N ALA A 106 11.67 8.98 -3.95
CA ALA A 106 12.18 10.33 -4.15
C ALA A 106 11.06 11.33 -4.50
N ALA A 107 10.11 10.93 -5.34
CA ALA A 107 8.95 11.74 -5.68
C ALA A 107 8.08 12.03 -4.45
N ILE A 108 7.76 11.01 -3.65
CA ILE A 108 6.98 11.17 -2.41
C ILE A 108 7.69 12.10 -1.43
N ARG A 109 8.98 11.90 -1.20
CA ARG A 109 9.76 12.74 -0.29
C ARG A 109 9.77 14.20 -0.73
N ARG A 110 10.00 14.45 -2.02
CA ARG A 110 9.96 15.82 -2.57
C ARG A 110 8.59 16.48 -2.36
N MET A 111 7.50 15.75 -2.58
CA MET A 111 6.14 16.27 -2.37
C MET A 111 5.90 16.62 -0.89
N LEU A 112 6.33 15.75 0.04
CA LEU A 112 6.22 16.00 1.48
C LEU A 112 7.03 17.21 1.92
N GLU A 113 8.28 17.31 1.50
CA GLU A 113 9.20 18.38 1.91
C GLU A 113 8.80 19.75 1.36
N ASN A 114 8.06 19.80 0.25
CA ASN A 114 7.61 21.04 -0.38
C ASN A 114 6.15 21.39 -0.09
N GLN A 115 5.45 20.59 0.72
CA GLN A 115 4.06 20.89 1.06
C GLN A 115 3.99 21.96 2.15
N PRO A 116 3.34 23.10 1.91
CA PRO A 116 3.06 24.08 2.95
C PRO A 116 2.27 23.47 4.12
N ASN A 117 2.47 23.95 5.33
CA ASN A 117 1.82 23.50 6.56
C ASN A 117 2.19 22.09 7.00
N LEU A 118 3.22 21.48 6.44
CA LEU A 118 3.69 20.14 6.78
C LEU A 118 5.11 20.19 7.34
N TRP A 119 5.29 19.59 8.51
CA TRP A 119 6.61 19.37 9.14
C TRP A 119 6.88 17.88 9.25
N LEU A 120 8.11 17.47 8.99
CA LEU A 120 8.59 16.11 9.15
C LEU A 120 9.46 16.03 10.40
N PHE A 121 9.35 14.93 11.16
CA PHE A 121 10.23 14.67 12.29
C PHE A 121 10.54 13.19 12.40
N GLN A 122 11.84 12.87 12.50
CA GLN A 122 12.28 11.48 12.60
C GLN A 122 12.39 11.04 14.05
N GLN A 123 11.40 10.35 14.51
CA GLN A 123 11.36 9.56 15.75
C GLN A 123 10.24 8.54 15.68
N ALA A 124 10.48 7.35 16.21
CA ALA A 124 9.42 6.38 16.43
C ALA A 124 8.47 6.88 17.53
N VAL A 125 7.18 6.62 17.38
CA VAL A 125 6.17 6.93 18.38
C VAL A 125 5.96 5.70 19.27
N ASP A 126 6.12 5.87 20.58
CA ASP A 126 5.95 4.82 21.58
C ASP A 126 4.64 4.92 22.34
N ASP A 127 4.05 6.13 22.43
CA ASP A 127 2.87 6.37 23.25
C ASP A 127 1.97 7.47 22.67
N LEU A 128 0.72 7.47 23.08
CA LEU A 128 -0.26 8.50 22.78
C LEU A 128 -0.61 9.26 24.07
N MET A 129 -0.69 10.57 23.96
CA MET A 129 -1.18 11.41 25.05
C MET A 129 -2.70 11.43 24.99
N VAL A 130 -3.35 10.94 26.05
CA VAL A 130 -4.82 10.86 26.16
C VAL A 130 -5.26 11.55 27.44
N GLU A 131 -6.19 12.46 27.32
CA GLU A 131 -6.86 13.16 28.44
C GLU A 131 -8.35 12.81 28.44
N GLY A 132 -8.78 12.01 29.40
CA GLY A 132 -10.13 11.46 29.42
C GLY A 132 -10.31 10.45 28.23
N ASP A 133 -11.26 10.75 27.37
CA ASP A 133 -11.55 9.98 26.15
C ASP A 133 -11.02 10.64 24.87
N ARG A 134 -10.11 11.63 25.00
CA ARG A 134 -9.58 12.41 23.88
C ARG A 134 -8.06 12.26 23.74
N VAL A 135 -7.59 12.01 22.51
CA VAL A 135 -6.15 12.12 22.20
C VAL A 135 -5.75 13.59 22.13
N VAL A 136 -4.60 13.92 22.72
CA VAL A 136 -4.05 15.28 22.75
C VAL A 136 -2.62 15.35 22.24
N GLY A 137 -2.08 14.27 21.71
CA GLY A 137 -0.76 14.24 21.13
C GLY A 137 -0.11 12.86 21.10
N ALA A 138 1.18 12.86 20.82
CA ALA A 138 2.01 11.65 20.73
C ALA A 138 3.33 11.84 21.47
N VAL A 139 3.89 10.74 21.97
CA VAL A 139 5.18 10.68 22.65
C VAL A 139 6.13 9.82 21.86
N THR A 140 7.32 10.34 21.58
CA THR A 140 8.35 9.60 20.84
C THR A 140 9.17 8.69 21.76
N GLN A 141 9.94 7.81 21.13
CA GLN A 141 10.82 6.85 21.81
C GLN A 141 11.82 7.54 22.78
N VAL A 142 12.28 8.72 22.45
CA VAL A 142 13.20 9.50 23.32
C VAL A 142 12.45 10.45 24.26
N GLY A 143 11.13 10.34 24.38
CA GLY A 143 10.32 11.08 25.35
C GLY A 143 9.93 12.49 24.93
N ILE A 144 10.07 12.87 23.66
CA ILE A 144 9.53 14.15 23.15
C ILE A 144 8.01 14.05 23.07
N LYS A 145 7.32 15.01 23.66
CA LYS A 145 5.86 15.10 23.65
C LYS A 145 5.42 16.16 22.65
N PHE A 146 4.66 15.76 21.64
CA PHE A 146 4.05 16.65 20.66
C PHE A 146 2.56 16.77 20.93
N ARG A 147 2.05 17.97 21.09
CA ARG A 147 0.62 18.22 21.25
C ARG A 147 -0.07 18.43 19.91
N SER A 148 -1.28 17.88 19.79
CA SER A 148 -2.15 18.09 18.63
C SER A 148 -3.62 17.96 19.01
N ARG A 149 -4.50 18.43 18.14
CA ARG A 149 -5.95 18.30 18.29
C ARG A 149 -6.45 16.92 17.80
N THR A 150 -5.77 16.34 16.83
CA THR A 150 -6.07 15.02 16.26
C THR A 150 -4.80 14.24 15.98
N VAL A 151 -4.89 12.92 15.96
CA VAL A 151 -3.81 12.00 15.58
C VAL A 151 -4.36 10.99 14.59
N VAL A 152 -3.65 10.81 13.46
CA VAL A 152 -3.91 9.76 12.48
C VAL A 152 -2.82 8.70 12.59
N LEU A 153 -3.18 7.49 12.98
CA LEU A 153 -2.26 6.38 13.19
C LEU A 153 -2.24 5.46 11.98
N THR A 154 -1.04 5.27 11.41
CA THR A 154 -0.84 4.51 10.16
C THR A 154 0.31 3.51 10.30
N ALA A 155 0.24 2.65 11.31
CA ALA A 155 1.36 1.85 11.78
C ALA A 155 1.82 0.70 10.84
N GLY A 156 1.06 0.37 9.80
CA GLY A 156 1.42 -0.68 8.85
C GLY A 156 1.59 -2.06 9.51
N THR A 157 2.65 -2.76 9.16
CA THR A 157 2.99 -4.10 9.70
C THR A 157 3.83 -4.04 10.97
N PHE A 158 3.97 -2.86 11.58
CA PHE A 158 4.94 -2.62 12.67
C PHE A 158 4.40 -2.99 14.06
N LEU A 159 3.09 -2.92 14.30
CA LEU A 159 2.50 -3.16 15.62
C LEU A 159 2.71 -4.60 16.06
N ASP A 160 3.57 -4.78 17.07
CA ASP A 160 4.01 -6.08 17.57
C ASP A 160 4.44 -7.02 16.45
N GLY A 161 5.17 -6.47 15.47
CA GLY A 161 5.55 -7.15 14.24
C GLY A 161 6.57 -8.27 14.50
N LYS A 162 6.37 -9.40 13.81
CA LYS A 162 7.23 -10.56 13.89
C LYS A 162 7.45 -11.17 12.51
N ILE A 163 8.70 -11.28 12.12
CA ILE A 163 9.12 -11.95 10.87
C ILE A 163 9.34 -13.43 11.12
N HIS A 164 8.88 -14.27 10.18
CA HIS A 164 9.06 -15.72 10.18
C HIS A 164 9.78 -16.17 8.90
N VAL A 165 10.83 -16.98 9.08
CA VAL A 165 11.53 -17.71 8.01
C VAL A 165 11.72 -19.14 8.49
N GLY A 166 10.95 -20.07 7.96
CA GLY A 166 10.85 -21.40 8.55
C GLY A 166 10.38 -21.32 10.00
N LEU A 167 10.99 -22.07 10.87
CA LEU A 167 10.68 -22.05 12.31
C LEU A 167 11.42 -20.96 13.08
N ASN A 168 12.31 -20.21 12.41
CA ASN A 168 13.00 -19.07 13.00
C ASN A 168 12.12 -17.82 12.90
N ASN A 169 12.14 -17.01 13.94
CA ASN A 169 11.42 -15.74 13.96
C ASN A 169 12.15 -14.68 14.77
N TYR A 170 11.84 -13.43 14.50
CA TYR A 170 12.38 -12.28 15.25
C TYR A 170 11.43 -11.08 15.15
N ALA A 171 11.51 -10.21 16.15
CA ALA A 171 10.70 -9.00 16.20
C ALA A 171 11.18 -7.99 15.15
N ALA A 172 10.29 -7.50 14.31
CA ALA A 172 10.55 -6.50 13.28
C ALA A 172 9.24 -5.91 12.75
N GLY A 173 9.31 -4.70 12.18
CA GLY A 173 8.18 -4.13 11.44
C GLY A 173 8.18 -4.55 9.96
N ARG A 174 9.34 -4.69 9.40
CA ARG A 174 9.72 -5.32 8.12
C ARG A 174 11.20 -5.65 8.18
N ALA A 175 11.73 -6.34 7.16
CA ALA A 175 13.16 -6.67 7.15
C ALA A 175 14.02 -5.40 7.21
N GLY A 176 14.87 -5.31 8.22
CA GLY A 176 15.75 -4.17 8.46
C GLY A 176 15.16 -3.04 9.31
N ASP A 177 13.89 -3.09 9.69
CA ASP A 177 13.25 -2.05 10.50
C ASP A 177 12.71 -2.61 11.82
N PRO A 178 12.82 -1.84 12.93
CA PRO A 178 12.33 -2.28 14.24
C PRO A 178 10.80 -2.34 14.30
N PRO A 179 10.22 -3.18 15.18
CA PRO A 179 8.78 -3.21 15.42
C PRO A 179 8.33 -2.07 16.33
N ALA A 180 7.02 -1.78 16.33
CA ALA A 180 6.38 -0.86 17.27
C ALA A 180 5.69 -1.65 18.40
N ILE A 181 6.44 -2.08 19.39
CA ILE A 181 5.93 -2.91 20.51
C ILE A 181 5.23 -2.05 21.56
N SER A 182 5.86 -0.97 22.00
CA SER A 182 5.31 -0.08 23.03
C SER A 182 4.00 0.56 22.59
N LEU A 183 3.92 1.05 21.35
CA LEU A 183 2.71 1.61 20.79
C LEU A 183 1.58 0.58 20.70
N SER A 184 1.89 -0.66 20.30
CA SER A 184 0.91 -1.74 20.26
C SER A 184 0.36 -2.05 21.66
N ALA A 185 1.23 -2.14 22.66
CA ALA A 185 0.82 -2.32 24.07
C ALA A 185 -0.11 -1.19 24.54
N ARG A 186 0.21 0.06 24.20
CA ARG A 186 -0.61 1.22 24.55
C ARG A 186 -2.02 1.15 23.95
N LEU A 187 -2.14 0.76 22.69
CA LEU A 187 -3.44 0.61 22.02
C LEU A 187 -4.30 -0.48 22.69
N LYS A 188 -3.68 -1.56 23.15
CA LYS A 188 -4.36 -2.63 23.93
C LYS A 188 -4.84 -2.11 25.29
N GLU A 189 -4.03 -1.31 25.98
CA GLU A 189 -4.44 -0.66 27.25
C GLU A 189 -5.64 0.25 27.06
N LEU A 190 -5.75 0.93 25.93
CA LEU A 190 -6.90 1.75 25.56
C LEU A 190 -8.15 0.93 25.20
N LYS A 191 -8.08 -0.41 25.34
CA LYS A 191 -9.18 -1.36 25.11
C LYS A 191 -9.75 -1.33 23.68
N LEU A 192 -8.90 -1.00 22.70
CA LEU A 192 -9.25 -1.13 21.30
C LEU A 192 -9.21 -2.62 20.90
N PRO A 193 -10.22 -3.12 20.16
CA PRO A 193 -10.29 -4.54 19.81
C PRO A 193 -9.21 -4.92 18.82
N GLN A 194 -8.34 -5.82 19.24
CA GLN A 194 -7.13 -6.24 18.52
C GLN A 194 -7.22 -7.69 18.08
N ALA A 195 -6.64 -7.99 16.91
CA ALA A 195 -6.34 -9.34 16.44
C ALA A 195 -5.05 -9.32 15.62
N ARG A 196 -4.69 -10.47 15.03
CA ARG A 196 -3.45 -10.60 14.25
C ARG A 196 -3.75 -10.95 12.80
N LEU A 197 -2.98 -10.35 11.89
CA LEU A 197 -2.94 -10.70 10.48
C LEU A 197 -1.51 -11.02 10.07
N LYS A 198 -1.36 -11.67 8.93
CA LYS A 198 -0.05 -11.93 8.31
C LYS A 198 -0.08 -11.55 6.84
N THR A 199 1.05 -11.12 6.34
CA THR A 199 1.34 -11.02 4.91
C THR A 199 2.72 -11.60 4.63
N GLY A 200 3.08 -11.74 3.36
CA GLY A 200 4.35 -12.36 2.98
C GLY A 200 4.99 -11.65 1.80
N THR A 201 6.25 -11.97 1.60
CA THR A 201 7.05 -11.47 0.47
C THR A 201 7.93 -12.60 -0.06
N PRO A 202 8.24 -12.63 -1.38
CA PRO A 202 9.12 -13.64 -1.95
C PRO A 202 10.60 -13.32 -1.69
N PRO A 203 11.50 -14.29 -1.89
CA PRO A 203 12.92 -14.00 -1.97
C PRO A 203 13.19 -13.02 -3.10
N ARG A 204 14.20 -12.16 -2.96
CA ARG A 204 14.65 -11.26 -4.02
C ARG A 204 15.81 -11.89 -4.78
N LEU A 205 15.81 -11.75 -6.10
CA LEU A 205 16.80 -12.36 -6.98
C LEU A 205 17.73 -11.31 -7.57
N ASP A 206 19.00 -11.70 -7.79
CA ASP A 206 19.92 -10.90 -8.60
C ASP A 206 19.63 -11.16 -10.09
N GLY A 207 19.12 -10.15 -10.78
CA GLY A 207 18.77 -10.23 -12.20
C GLY A 207 19.92 -10.61 -13.11
N ARG A 208 21.17 -10.39 -12.71
CA ARG A 208 22.37 -10.81 -13.46
C ARG A 208 22.54 -12.34 -13.49
N SER A 209 21.94 -13.04 -12.57
CA SER A 209 21.99 -14.50 -12.44
C SER A 209 20.82 -15.21 -13.11
N ILE A 210 19.93 -14.49 -13.77
CA ILE A 210 18.75 -15.03 -14.46
C ILE A 210 19.07 -15.25 -15.93
N ASP A 211 18.74 -16.42 -16.44
CA ASP A 211 18.79 -16.73 -17.88
C ASP A 211 17.45 -16.35 -18.53
N TYR A 212 17.34 -15.12 -18.98
CA TYR A 212 16.12 -14.59 -19.59
C TYR A 212 15.75 -15.27 -20.92
N SER A 213 16.70 -15.95 -21.56
CA SER A 213 16.40 -16.70 -22.80
C SER A 213 15.42 -17.84 -22.60
N LYS A 214 15.27 -18.32 -21.37
CA LYS A 214 14.30 -19.34 -20.96
C LYS A 214 12.99 -18.78 -20.42
N CYS A 215 12.84 -17.46 -20.42
CA CYS A 215 11.68 -16.77 -19.92
C CYS A 215 10.93 -16.07 -21.06
N GLN A 216 9.66 -15.82 -20.88
CA GLN A 216 8.86 -15.05 -21.83
C GLN A 216 8.94 -13.56 -21.48
N GLU A 217 9.35 -12.75 -22.43
CA GLU A 217 9.35 -11.29 -22.27
C GLU A 217 7.91 -10.74 -22.22
N GLN A 218 7.66 -9.82 -21.32
CA GLN A 218 6.39 -9.11 -21.20
C GLN A 218 6.63 -7.60 -21.18
N PRO A 219 6.61 -6.93 -22.36
CA PRO A 219 6.70 -5.48 -22.44
C PRO A 219 5.46 -4.79 -21.87
N GLY A 220 5.60 -3.51 -21.51
CA GLY A 220 4.48 -2.66 -21.18
C GLY A 220 3.68 -2.22 -22.42
N ASP A 221 2.61 -1.46 -22.18
CA ASP A 221 1.84 -0.84 -23.26
C ASP A 221 2.55 0.40 -23.81
N GLY A 222 2.33 0.73 -25.07
CA GLY A 222 2.90 1.92 -25.69
C GLY A 222 4.41 1.83 -25.98
N VAL A 223 4.96 0.61 -25.99
CA VAL A 223 6.39 0.35 -26.32
C VAL A 223 6.50 -0.74 -27.37
N PRO A 224 7.61 -0.83 -28.13
CA PRO A 224 7.82 -1.89 -29.12
C PRO A 224 7.66 -3.28 -28.48
N GLY A 225 6.91 -4.14 -29.17
CA GLY A 225 6.61 -5.50 -28.71
C GLY A 225 5.48 -5.62 -27.68
N GLY A 226 4.99 -4.51 -27.14
CA GLY A 226 3.84 -4.45 -26.23
C GLY A 226 2.53 -4.18 -26.96
N MET A 227 1.47 -3.98 -26.19
CA MET A 227 0.16 -3.56 -26.70
C MET A 227 0.20 -2.08 -27.12
N ASN A 228 -0.46 -1.78 -28.25
CA ASN A 228 -0.56 -0.42 -28.79
C ASN A 228 0.80 0.30 -28.90
N PRO A 229 1.80 -0.27 -29.62
CA PRO A 229 3.16 0.27 -29.63
C PRO A 229 3.26 1.68 -30.24
N ASP A 230 2.28 2.07 -31.04
CA ASP A 230 2.20 3.40 -31.70
C ASP A 230 1.44 4.44 -30.84
N GLN A 231 0.95 4.05 -29.67
CA GLN A 231 0.28 4.94 -28.73
C GLN A 231 1.25 5.38 -27.62
N PRO A 232 1.04 6.54 -27.00
CA PRO A 232 1.83 6.91 -25.82
C PRO A 232 1.70 5.88 -24.70
N VAL A 233 2.77 5.71 -23.91
CA VAL A 233 2.72 4.92 -22.68
C VAL A 233 1.61 5.47 -21.77
N PRO A 234 0.75 4.62 -21.19
CA PRO A 234 -0.32 5.07 -20.30
C PRO A 234 0.20 5.90 -19.13
N VAL A 235 -0.61 6.83 -18.64
CA VAL A 235 -0.36 7.59 -17.43
C VAL A 235 -1.35 7.21 -16.33
N PHE A 236 -0.92 7.33 -15.09
CA PHE A 236 -1.78 7.04 -13.94
C PHE A 236 -2.58 8.26 -13.50
N SER A 237 -1.89 9.39 -13.31
CA SER A 237 -2.52 10.64 -12.87
C SER A 237 -3.29 11.33 -13.99
N PHE A 238 -4.42 11.94 -13.65
CA PHE A 238 -5.12 12.87 -14.54
C PHE A 238 -4.28 14.11 -14.91
N MET A 239 -3.23 14.38 -14.14
CA MET A 239 -2.23 15.43 -14.40
C MET A 239 -0.98 14.89 -15.09
N GLY A 240 -0.89 13.59 -15.32
CA GLY A 240 0.28 12.91 -15.85
C GLY A 240 0.49 13.17 -17.35
N GLN A 241 1.75 13.14 -17.76
CA GLN A 241 2.17 13.18 -19.15
C GLN A 241 3.17 12.05 -19.40
N SER A 242 2.96 11.31 -20.49
CA SER A 242 3.80 10.14 -20.82
C SER A 242 5.27 10.50 -21.03
N ILE A 243 5.58 11.71 -21.46
CA ILE A 243 6.95 12.20 -21.64
C ILE A 243 7.72 12.31 -20.31
N ALA A 244 7.01 12.38 -19.19
CA ALA A 244 7.62 12.45 -17.87
C ALA A 244 8.04 11.07 -17.31
N HIS A 245 7.66 9.99 -17.98
CA HIS A 245 8.03 8.63 -17.55
C HIS A 245 9.53 8.39 -17.69
N PRO A 246 10.13 7.65 -16.76
CA PRO A 246 11.50 7.17 -16.92
C PRO A 246 11.58 6.12 -18.04
N LYS A 247 12.78 5.62 -18.30
CA LYS A 247 13.01 4.52 -19.26
C LYS A 247 12.10 3.34 -18.92
N GLN A 248 11.40 2.83 -19.93
CA GLN A 248 10.54 1.67 -19.81
C GLN A 248 11.34 0.37 -20.00
N VAL A 249 11.02 -0.63 -19.20
CA VAL A 249 11.66 -1.96 -19.25
C VAL A 249 10.58 -3.06 -19.19
N PRO A 250 10.85 -4.26 -19.76
CA PRO A 250 9.90 -5.36 -19.65
C PRO A 250 9.95 -6.03 -18.29
N CYS A 251 8.86 -6.72 -17.95
CA CYS A 251 8.85 -7.83 -17.00
C CYS A 251 9.06 -9.14 -17.76
N TRP A 252 9.28 -10.24 -17.04
CA TRP A 252 9.50 -11.55 -17.61
C TRP A 252 8.61 -12.59 -16.94
N ILE A 253 8.34 -13.69 -17.62
CA ILE A 253 7.47 -14.76 -17.11
C ILE A 253 8.22 -16.07 -17.12
N THR A 254 8.19 -16.77 -16.00
CA THR A 254 8.59 -18.16 -15.87
C THR A 254 7.47 -18.94 -15.18
N HIS A 255 7.70 -20.21 -14.87
CA HIS A 255 6.68 -21.09 -14.29
C HIS A 255 7.29 -22.02 -13.25
N THR A 256 6.50 -22.36 -12.24
CA THR A 256 6.78 -23.51 -11.40
C THR A 256 6.52 -24.81 -12.18
N ASN A 257 7.00 -25.92 -11.67
CA ASN A 257 6.79 -27.25 -12.27
C ASN A 257 6.60 -28.30 -11.16
N LEU A 258 6.41 -29.56 -11.54
CA LEU A 258 6.19 -30.64 -10.57
C LEU A 258 7.34 -30.78 -9.56
N ARG A 259 8.58 -30.62 -10.00
CA ARG A 259 9.75 -30.65 -9.10
C ARG A 259 9.71 -29.49 -8.11
N THR A 260 9.36 -28.30 -8.56
CA THR A 260 9.16 -27.14 -7.67
C THR A 260 8.13 -27.45 -6.59
N HIS A 261 7.01 -28.03 -6.97
CA HIS A 261 5.92 -28.37 -6.04
C HIS A 261 6.34 -29.46 -5.04
N GLU A 262 7.11 -30.48 -5.46
CA GLU A 262 7.68 -31.50 -4.57
C GLU A 262 8.62 -30.89 -3.52
N ILE A 263 9.51 -29.98 -3.96
CA ILE A 263 10.42 -29.27 -3.04
C ILE A 263 9.63 -28.47 -2.02
N ILE A 264 8.58 -27.74 -2.43
CA ILE A 264 7.74 -26.98 -1.52
C ILE A 264 7.05 -27.88 -0.51
N ARG A 265 6.46 -28.99 -0.95
CA ARG A 265 5.80 -29.95 -0.05
C ARG A 265 6.77 -30.55 0.96
N SER A 266 8.02 -30.78 0.59
CA SER A 266 9.05 -31.31 1.49
C SER A 266 9.37 -30.38 2.66
N GLY A 267 8.99 -29.11 2.59
CA GLY A 267 9.18 -28.10 3.63
C GLY A 267 7.97 -27.84 4.52
N PHE A 268 6.85 -28.51 4.30
CA PHE A 268 5.61 -28.25 5.04
C PHE A 268 5.73 -28.47 6.55
N ASP A 269 6.52 -29.45 6.99
CA ASP A 269 6.80 -29.74 8.40
C ASP A 269 7.62 -28.65 9.09
N ARG A 270 8.25 -27.76 8.34
CA ARG A 270 9.02 -26.61 8.82
C ARG A 270 8.40 -25.27 8.41
N SER A 271 7.17 -25.28 7.93
CA SER A 271 6.41 -24.07 7.61
C SER A 271 5.83 -23.47 8.89
N PRO A 272 6.07 -22.20 9.21
CA PRO A 272 5.46 -21.57 10.38
C PRO A 272 3.94 -21.46 10.26
N MET A 273 3.41 -21.46 9.05
CA MET A 273 1.98 -21.44 8.78
C MET A 273 1.33 -22.82 9.08
N PHE A 274 1.90 -23.91 8.57
CA PHE A 274 1.34 -25.25 8.73
C PHE A 274 1.64 -25.89 10.10
N THR A 275 2.65 -25.39 10.81
CA THR A 275 3.00 -25.85 12.18
C THR A 275 2.32 -25.02 13.28
N GLY A 276 1.50 -24.03 12.94
CA GLY A 276 0.80 -23.19 13.91
C GLY A 276 1.66 -22.15 14.62
N LYS A 277 2.85 -21.86 14.12
CA LYS A 277 3.72 -20.79 14.66
C LYS A 277 3.19 -19.40 14.32
N ILE A 278 2.49 -19.25 13.19
CA ILE A 278 1.78 -18.04 12.80
C ILE A 278 0.34 -18.15 13.26
N GLU A 279 -0.12 -17.20 14.06
CA GLU A 279 -1.50 -17.09 14.54
C GLU A 279 -2.36 -16.24 13.57
N GLY A 280 -1.74 -15.31 12.86
CA GLY A 280 -2.41 -14.37 11.97
C GLY A 280 -2.96 -15.02 10.70
N VAL A 281 -4.13 -14.56 10.25
CA VAL A 281 -4.74 -14.99 8.99
C VAL A 281 -4.07 -14.27 7.82
N GLY A 282 -3.73 -15.01 6.77
CA GLY A 282 -3.13 -14.46 5.54
C GLY A 282 -4.15 -14.08 4.47
N PRO A 283 -3.72 -13.30 3.45
CA PRO A 283 -4.60 -12.84 2.38
C PRO A 283 -4.99 -14.00 1.44
N ARG A 284 -6.28 -14.11 1.16
CA ARG A 284 -6.83 -15.13 0.27
C ARG A 284 -6.36 -15.02 -1.18
N TYR A 285 -6.22 -13.80 -1.67
CA TYR A 285 -5.91 -13.51 -3.08
C TYR A 285 -4.43 -13.22 -3.36
N CYS A 286 -3.58 -13.32 -2.35
CA CYS A 286 -2.12 -13.32 -2.48
C CYS A 286 -1.57 -14.36 -1.51
N PRO A 287 -1.91 -15.65 -1.72
CA PRO A 287 -1.45 -16.70 -0.82
C PRO A 287 0.06 -16.89 -0.96
N SER A 288 0.69 -17.41 0.08
CA SER A 288 2.05 -17.91 -0.03
C SER A 288 2.11 -19.07 -1.03
N VAL A 289 3.29 -19.33 -1.60
CA VAL A 289 3.44 -20.43 -2.57
C VAL A 289 3.09 -21.78 -1.96
N GLU A 290 3.45 -22.01 -0.68
CA GLU A 290 3.11 -23.23 0.04
C GLU A 290 1.60 -23.40 0.21
N ASP A 291 0.88 -22.34 0.47
CA ASP A 291 -0.59 -22.36 0.54
C ASP A 291 -1.22 -22.63 -0.84
N LYS A 292 -0.68 -21.99 -1.87
CA LYS A 292 -1.11 -22.19 -3.26
C LYS A 292 -0.95 -23.63 -3.71
N ILE A 293 0.21 -24.23 -3.45
CA ILE A 293 0.49 -25.63 -3.82
C ILE A 293 -0.41 -26.60 -3.04
N ASN A 294 -0.73 -26.27 -1.79
CA ASN A 294 -1.63 -27.08 -0.98
C ASN A 294 -3.09 -26.99 -1.46
N ARG A 295 -3.58 -25.78 -1.73
CA ARG A 295 -4.97 -25.56 -2.17
C ARG A 295 -5.25 -26.00 -3.60
N PHE A 296 -4.27 -25.88 -4.48
CA PHE A 296 -4.38 -26.20 -5.91
C PHE A 296 -3.44 -27.34 -6.27
N ALA A 297 -3.53 -28.42 -5.51
CA ALA A 297 -2.65 -29.60 -5.65
C ALA A 297 -2.77 -30.30 -7.01
N ASP A 298 -3.88 -30.11 -7.72
CA ASP A 298 -4.14 -30.62 -9.07
C ASP A 298 -3.45 -29.84 -10.18
N LYS A 299 -2.89 -28.65 -9.88
CA LYS A 299 -2.16 -27.84 -10.86
C LYS A 299 -0.70 -28.26 -10.95
N ASP A 300 -0.23 -28.49 -12.16
CA ASP A 300 1.16 -28.88 -12.43
C ASP A 300 2.11 -27.69 -12.56
N SER A 301 1.57 -26.48 -12.73
CA SER A 301 2.35 -25.28 -12.99
C SER A 301 1.61 -24.02 -12.56
N HIS A 302 2.37 -23.05 -12.05
CA HIS A 302 1.90 -21.70 -11.75
C HIS A 302 2.81 -20.68 -12.43
N GLN A 303 2.21 -19.64 -12.98
CA GLN A 303 2.93 -18.55 -13.62
C GLN A 303 3.61 -17.67 -12.57
N ILE A 304 4.86 -17.29 -12.82
CA ILE A 304 5.68 -16.45 -11.99
C ILE A 304 6.16 -15.25 -12.80
N PHE A 305 5.92 -14.05 -12.30
CA PHE A 305 6.37 -12.82 -12.95
C PHE A 305 7.69 -12.37 -12.33
N LEU A 306 8.71 -12.20 -13.17
CA LEU A 306 10.00 -11.63 -12.79
C LEU A 306 9.94 -10.13 -13.07
N GLU A 307 9.84 -9.35 -12.00
CA GLU A 307 9.55 -7.92 -12.08
C GLU A 307 10.75 -7.12 -11.58
N PRO A 308 11.35 -6.25 -12.41
CA PRO A 308 12.47 -5.41 -11.97
C PRO A 308 12.01 -4.43 -10.89
N GLU A 309 12.86 -4.18 -9.91
CA GLU A 309 12.59 -3.26 -8.81
C GLU A 309 13.15 -1.84 -9.01
N GLY A 310 13.84 -1.61 -10.13
CA GLY A 310 14.38 -0.29 -10.47
C GLY A 310 15.33 -0.32 -11.64
N LEU A 311 15.68 0.86 -12.12
CA LEU A 311 16.57 1.05 -13.27
C LEU A 311 18.04 0.97 -12.91
N THR A 312 18.38 1.26 -11.65
CA THR A 312 19.76 1.31 -11.14
C THR A 312 20.09 0.18 -10.18
N THR A 313 19.23 -0.82 -10.09
CA THR A 313 19.41 -2.04 -9.30
C THR A 313 19.26 -3.27 -10.17
N HIS A 314 19.91 -4.35 -9.80
CA HIS A 314 19.71 -5.67 -10.39
C HIS A 314 18.68 -6.51 -9.64
N GLU A 315 18.08 -5.97 -8.59
CA GLU A 315 17.09 -6.68 -7.78
C GLU A 315 15.82 -6.95 -8.56
N VAL A 316 15.37 -8.21 -8.55
CA VAL A 316 14.17 -8.69 -9.22
C VAL A 316 13.22 -9.30 -8.20
N TYR A 317 11.96 -8.94 -8.30
CA TYR A 317 10.85 -9.45 -7.50
C TYR A 317 10.16 -10.60 -8.26
N PRO A 318 10.27 -11.85 -7.78
CA PRO A 318 9.57 -12.98 -8.41
C PRO A 318 8.14 -13.08 -7.86
N ASN A 319 7.21 -12.40 -8.50
CA ASN A 319 5.82 -12.34 -8.09
C ASN A 319 5.12 -13.69 -8.30
N GLY A 320 4.61 -14.27 -7.21
CA GLY A 320 3.91 -15.55 -7.21
C GLY A 320 4.53 -16.61 -6.31
N ILE A 321 5.72 -16.35 -5.75
CA ILE A 321 6.40 -17.26 -4.82
C ILE A 321 6.68 -16.66 -3.45
N SER A 322 5.79 -15.78 -2.96
CA SER A 322 5.85 -15.34 -1.56
C SER A 322 5.87 -16.56 -0.64
N THR A 323 6.77 -16.57 0.33
CA THR A 323 6.97 -17.75 1.16
C THR A 323 7.56 -17.43 2.52
N SER A 324 7.22 -18.22 3.50
CA SER A 324 7.85 -18.27 4.83
C SER A 324 8.59 -19.60 5.08
N LEU A 325 8.75 -20.43 4.07
CA LEU A 325 9.52 -21.67 4.16
C LEU A 325 10.97 -21.39 4.57
N PRO A 326 11.66 -22.37 5.20
CA PRO A 326 13.08 -22.19 5.53
C PRO A 326 13.93 -21.96 4.29
N PHE A 327 15.08 -21.31 4.49
CA PHE A 327 15.88 -20.80 3.37
C PHE A 327 16.42 -21.90 2.45
N ASP A 328 16.74 -23.08 2.97
CA ASP A 328 17.17 -24.22 2.15
C ASP A 328 16.07 -24.64 1.14
N ILE A 329 14.82 -24.59 1.54
CA ILE A 329 13.66 -24.83 0.67
C ILE A 329 13.48 -23.68 -0.33
N GLN A 330 13.60 -22.42 0.11
CA GLN A 330 13.53 -21.27 -0.79
C GLN A 330 14.61 -21.35 -1.89
N TYR A 331 15.82 -21.66 -1.50
CA TYR A 331 16.94 -21.84 -2.44
C TYR A 331 16.65 -22.93 -3.48
N ALA A 332 16.19 -24.09 -3.05
CA ALA A 332 15.90 -25.20 -3.92
C ALA A 332 14.71 -24.93 -4.85
N LEU A 333 13.61 -24.35 -4.32
CA LEU A 333 12.41 -24.08 -5.13
C LEU A 333 12.67 -23.04 -6.21
N VAL A 334 13.41 -21.98 -5.91
CA VAL A 334 13.77 -20.95 -6.89
C VAL A 334 14.56 -21.58 -8.04
N ARG A 335 15.59 -22.35 -7.73
CA ARG A 335 16.49 -22.93 -8.73
C ARG A 335 15.90 -24.10 -9.51
N SER A 336 14.70 -24.53 -9.17
CA SER A 336 13.95 -25.55 -9.92
C SER A 336 13.15 -24.98 -11.11
N MET A 337 13.05 -23.67 -11.23
CA MET A 337 12.25 -23.01 -12.27
C MET A 337 13.10 -22.65 -13.49
N PRO A 338 12.52 -22.72 -14.73
CA PRO A 338 13.24 -22.34 -15.93
C PRO A 338 13.80 -20.92 -15.88
N GLY A 339 15.07 -20.76 -16.25
CA GLY A 339 15.78 -19.47 -16.21
C GLY A 339 16.39 -19.13 -14.86
N LEU A 340 15.99 -19.80 -13.79
CA LEU A 340 16.42 -19.52 -12.42
C LEU A 340 17.38 -20.57 -11.85
N GLU A 341 17.88 -21.49 -12.69
CA GLU A 341 18.73 -22.62 -12.29
C GLU A 341 20.02 -22.17 -11.59
N ASN A 342 20.50 -20.98 -11.95
CA ASN A 342 21.70 -20.37 -11.36
C ASN A 342 21.40 -19.10 -10.57
N ALA A 343 20.13 -18.86 -10.21
CA ALA A 343 19.72 -17.64 -9.54
C ALA A 343 20.42 -17.46 -8.19
N HIS A 344 20.93 -16.26 -7.96
CA HIS A 344 21.42 -15.81 -6.67
C HIS A 344 20.30 -15.09 -5.92
N ILE A 345 20.06 -15.51 -4.69
CA ILE A 345 19.06 -14.89 -3.82
C ILE A 345 19.75 -13.78 -3.01
N LEU A 346 19.31 -12.54 -3.21
CA LEU A 346 19.82 -11.37 -2.48
C LEU A 346 19.30 -11.30 -1.05
N ARG A 347 18.03 -11.69 -0.85
CA ARG A 347 17.33 -11.67 0.43
C ARG A 347 16.33 -12.80 0.49
N PRO A 348 16.15 -13.48 1.65
CA PRO A 348 15.11 -14.49 1.80
C PRO A 348 13.72 -13.88 1.75
N GLY A 349 12.76 -14.66 1.29
CA GLY A 349 11.35 -14.41 1.52
C GLY A 349 11.00 -14.60 2.98
N TYR A 350 9.93 -13.95 3.43
CA TYR A 350 9.46 -14.06 4.80
C TYR A 350 7.97 -13.79 4.92
N ALA A 351 7.37 -14.25 6.00
CA ALA A 351 6.07 -13.77 6.45
C ALA A 351 6.27 -12.74 7.56
N ILE A 352 5.46 -11.70 7.55
CA ILE A 352 5.33 -10.74 8.66
C ILE A 352 3.95 -10.90 9.29
N GLU A 353 3.93 -11.07 10.61
CA GLU A 353 2.74 -11.13 11.43
C GLU A 353 2.68 -9.87 12.30
N TYR A 354 1.50 -9.28 12.45
CA TYR A 354 1.35 -7.97 13.09
C TYR A 354 -0.05 -7.81 13.68
N ASP A 355 -0.18 -6.88 14.64
CA ASP A 355 -1.46 -6.50 15.20
C ASP A 355 -2.24 -5.60 14.24
N TYR A 356 -3.55 -5.83 14.16
CA TYR A 356 -4.51 -4.91 13.59
C TYR A 356 -5.68 -4.71 14.57
N PHE A 357 -6.50 -3.71 14.31
CA PHE A 357 -7.66 -3.40 15.14
C PHE A 357 -8.92 -3.51 14.31
N ASP A 358 -9.97 -4.09 14.91
CA ASP A 358 -11.24 -4.33 14.23
C ASP A 358 -11.84 -2.99 13.74
N PRO A 359 -11.99 -2.78 12.43
CA PRO A 359 -12.46 -1.51 11.88
C PRO A 359 -13.93 -1.20 12.21
N ARG A 360 -14.69 -2.16 12.72
CA ARG A 360 -16.04 -1.89 13.26
C ARG A 360 -16.01 -1.01 14.52
N SER A 361 -14.85 -0.86 15.14
CA SER A 361 -14.61 0.09 16.23
C SER A 361 -14.42 1.54 15.77
N LEU A 362 -14.43 1.78 14.45
CA LEU A 362 -14.33 3.11 13.86
C LEU A 362 -15.70 3.67 13.52
N ARG A 363 -15.81 4.99 13.63
CA ARG A 363 -16.91 5.76 13.01
C ARG A 363 -16.72 5.77 11.49
N ASN A 364 -17.73 6.17 10.76
CA ASN A 364 -17.68 6.28 9.30
C ASN A 364 -16.59 7.25 8.80
N SER A 365 -16.08 8.14 9.66
CA SER A 365 -14.97 9.06 9.37
C SER A 365 -13.58 8.46 9.60
N PHE A 366 -13.52 7.23 10.07
CA PHE A 366 -12.31 6.53 10.57
C PHE A 366 -11.79 7.04 11.92
N GLU A 367 -12.52 7.91 12.58
CA GLU A 367 -12.27 8.20 13.99
C GLU A 367 -12.64 6.99 14.85
N THR A 368 -11.82 6.66 15.85
CA THR A 368 -12.16 5.59 16.80
C THR A 368 -13.36 6.00 17.64
N LYS A 369 -14.24 5.03 17.97
CA LYS A 369 -15.41 5.27 18.84
C LYS A 369 -15.00 5.50 20.29
N GLN A 370 -13.90 4.90 20.74
CA GLN A 370 -13.43 4.93 22.12
C GLN A 370 -12.65 6.20 22.44
N ILE A 371 -11.86 6.72 21.51
CA ILE A 371 -10.97 7.86 21.72
C ILE A 371 -11.26 8.94 20.69
N GLN A 372 -11.74 10.08 21.14
CA GLN A 372 -12.00 11.24 20.28
C GLN A 372 -10.69 11.80 19.70
N GLY A 373 -10.74 12.20 18.44
CA GLY A 373 -9.60 12.77 17.74
C GLY A 373 -8.56 11.76 17.27
N LEU A 374 -8.73 10.47 17.55
CA LEU A 374 -7.83 9.40 17.10
C LEU A 374 -8.44 8.69 15.90
N PHE A 375 -7.73 8.76 14.76
CA PHE A 375 -8.10 8.16 13.48
C PHE A 375 -7.13 7.03 13.11
N PHE A 376 -7.63 5.98 12.48
CA PHE A 376 -6.82 4.88 11.97
C PHE A 376 -6.93 4.80 10.45
N ALA A 377 -5.80 4.52 9.79
CA ALA A 377 -5.76 4.32 8.34
C ALA A 377 -4.68 3.30 7.93
N GLY A 378 -4.99 2.53 6.90
CA GLY A 378 -4.09 1.53 6.34
C GLY A 378 -4.22 0.16 6.99
N GLN A 379 -3.12 -0.59 7.05
CA GLN A 379 -3.12 -1.98 7.51
C GLN A 379 -3.58 -2.17 8.97
N ILE A 380 -3.50 -1.13 9.79
CA ILE A 380 -4.03 -1.16 11.15
C ILE A 380 -5.54 -1.48 11.17
N ASN A 381 -6.26 -1.22 10.08
CA ASN A 381 -7.69 -1.51 9.91
C ASN A 381 -7.95 -2.89 9.28
N GLY A 382 -6.92 -3.71 9.11
CA GLY A 382 -7.06 -5.05 8.55
C GLY A 382 -7.08 -5.10 7.03
N THR A 383 -6.61 -4.07 6.34
CA THR A 383 -6.43 -4.07 4.89
C THR A 383 -5.01 -4.49 4.51
N THR A 384 -4.81 -4.87 3.25
CA THR A 384 -3.50 -5.06 2.66
C THR A 384 -3.48 -4.52 1.23
N GLY A 385 -2.44 -3.76 0.90
CA GLY A 385 -2.24 -3.11 -0.38
C GLY A 385 -1.90 -1.63 -0.22
N TYR A 386 -1.01 -1.14 -1.08
CA TYR A 386 -0.58 0.26 -1.09
C TYR A 386 -1.73 1.21 -1.40
N GLU A 387 -2.58 0.81 -2.33
CA GLU A 387 -3.69 1.59 -2.87
C GLU A 387 -4.79 1.77 -1.82
N GLU A 388 -5.12 0.71 -1.10
CA GLU A 388 -6.06 0.74 0.02
C GLU A 388 -5.52 1.61 1.16
N ALA A 389 -4.22 1.53 1.42
CA ALA A 389 -3.56 2.36 2.44
C ALA A 389 -3.60 3.85 2.06
N ALA A 390 -3.27 4.18 0.81
CA ALA A 390 -3.32 5.55 0.30
C ALA A 390 -4.74 6.15 0.38
N ALA A 391 -5.74 5.39 -0.05
CA ALA A 391 -7.14 5.83 0.01
C ALA A 391 -7.62 6.09 1.44
N GLN A 392 -7.31 5.18 2.36
CA GLN A 392 -7.65 5.34 3.78
C GLN A 392 -6.90 6.52 4.41
N GLY A 393 -5.62 6.68 4.09
CA GLY A 393 -4.81 7.77 4.60
C GLY A 393 -5.35 9.13 4.19
N LEU A 394 -5.63 9.33 2.91
CA LEU A 394 -6.25 10.55 2.41
C LEU A 394 -7.59 10.82 3.12
N PHE A 395 -8.42 9.81 3.22
CA PHE A 395 -9.75 9.89 3.86
C PHE A 395 -9.66 10.24 5.35
N ALA A 396 -8.83 9.56 6.11
CA ALA A 396 -8.64 9.84 7.53
C ALA A 396 -8.00 11.22 7.76
N GLY A 397 -7.00 11.58 6.96
CA GLY A 397 -6.33 12.87 7.05
C GLY A 397 -7.27 14.04 6.77
N LEU A 398 -8.10 13.96 5.73
CA LEU A 398 -9.08 15.01 5.44
C LEU A 398 -10.15 15.13 6.52
N ASN A 399 -10.61 14.02 7.08
CA ASN A 399 -11.62 14.05 8.16
C ASN A 399 -11.04 14.55 9.48
N ALA A 400 -9.78 14.24 9.79
CA ALA A 400 -9.08 14.84 10.91
C ALA A 400 -8.95 16.36 10.74
N ALA A 401 -8.62 16.82 9.53
CA ALA A 401 -8.56 18.26 9.23
C ALA A 401 -9.93 18.92 9.34
N LEU A 402 -10.99 18.31 8.83
CA LEU A 402 -12.36 18.83 8.96
C LEU A 402 -12.78 18.94 10.42
N GLN A 403 -12.44 17.96 11.26
CA GLN A 403 -12.71 18.02 12.70
C GLN A 403 -11.98 19.20 13.36
N CYS A 404 -10.72 19.43 13.02
CA CYS A 404 -9.96 20.59 13.50
C CYS A 404 -10.57 21.93 13.06
N GLN A 405 -11.23 21.96 11.92
CA GLN A 405 -11.91 23.15 11.39
C GLN A 405 -13.35 23.31 11.91
N GLY A 406 -13.80 22.40 12.76
CA GLY A 406 -15.19 22.41 13.28
C GLY A 406 -16.23 22.10 12.22
N LYS A 407 -15.87 21.37 11.17
CA LYS A 407 -16.73 20.99 10.06
C LYS A 407 -17.15 19.54 10.17
N ASP A 408 -18.29 19.21 9.57
CA ASP A 408 -18.78 17.84 9.47
C ASP A 408 -17.83 16.97 8.63
N ALA A 409 -17.79 15.67 8.94
CA ALA A 409 -17.02 14.70 8.19
C ALA A 409 -17.54 14.57 6.75
N TRP A 410 -16.62 14.36 5.82
CA TRP A 410 -16.96 14.00 4.44
C TRP A 410 -17.06 12.48 4.32
N LEU A 411 -18.24 12.00 3.91
CA LEU A 411 -18.59 10.58 3.88
C LEU A 411 -19.13 10.22 2.49
N PRO A 412 -18.27 9.83 1.54
CA PRO A 412 -18.72 9.43 0.22
C PRO A 412 -19.54 8.14 0.30
N ARG A 413 -20.65 8.08 -0.47
CA ARG A 413 -21.50 6.91 -0.51
C ARG A 413 -20.92 5.83 -1.44
N ARG A 414 -21.44 4.62 -1.31
CA ARG A 414 -21.04 3.47 -2.13
C ARG A 414 -21.30 3.66 -3.63
N ASP A 415 -22.27 4.49 -4.00
CA ASP A 415 -22.58 4.84 -5.40
C ASP A 415 -21.78 6.02 -5.94
N GLU A 416 -20.98 6.67 -5.11
CA GLU A 416 -20.15 7.81 -5.48
C GLU A 416 -18.67 7.45 -5.71
N ALA A 417 -18.16 6.49 -4.93
CA ALA A 417 -16.74 6.15 -4.96
C ALA A 417 -16.45 4.73 -4.45
N TYR A 418 -15.39 4.11 -5.00
CA TYR A 418 -14.78 2.91 -4.40
C TYR A 418 -14.27 3.20 -2.98
N LEU A 419 -13.81 4.41 -2.72
CA LEU A 419 -13.46 4.86 -1.38
C LEU A 419 -14.65 4.71 -0.42
N GLY A 420 -15.86 5.06 -0.86
CA GLY A 420 -17.09 4.84 -0.09
C GLY A 420 -17.37 3.37 0.15
N VAL A 421 -17.18 2.51 -0.83
CA VAL A 421 -17.29 1.05 -0.70
C VAL A 421 -16.30 0.51 0.34
N LEU A 422 -15.04 0.92 0.25
CA LEU A 422 -13.98 0.50 1.16
C LEU A 422 -14.30 0.89 2.61
N VAL A 423 -14.66 2.13 2.85
CA VAL A 423 -15.00 2.64 4.18
C VAL A 423 -16.20 1.90 4.76
N ASP A 424 -17.28 1.79 3.99
CA ASP A 424 -18.50 1.12 4.43
C ASP A 424 -18.29 -0.36 4.73
N ASP A 425 -17.59 -1.08 3.86
CA ASP A 425 -17.26 -2.49 4.08
C ASP A 425 -16.47 -2.68 5.40
N LEU A 426 -15.48 -1.84 5.65
CA LEU A 426 -14.65 -1.95 6.85
C LEU A 426 -15.45 -1.68 8.13
N VAL A 427 -16.17 -0.58 8.19
CA VAL A 427 -16.82 -0.15 9.45
C VAL A 427 -18.09 -0.92 9.77
N THR A 428 -18.75 -1.52 8.78
CA THR A 428 -19.98 -2.28 8.96
C THR A 428 -19.75 -3.79 9.07
N GLN A 429 -18.97 -4.36 8.17
CA GLN A 429 -18.74 -5.80 8.08
C GLN A 429 -17.49 -6.27 8.84
N GLY A 430 -16.49 -5.38 8.99
CA GLY A 430 -15.19 -5.76 9.53
C GLY A 430 -14.40 -6.65 8.54
N VAL A 431 -13.39 -7.32 9.07
CA VAL A 431 -12.53 -8.19 8.27
C VAL A 431 -12.37 -9.55 8.96
N THR A 432 -12.37 -10.62 8.17
CA THR A 432 -12.05 -11.98 8.59
C THR A 432 -10.71 -12.46 8.01
N GLU A 433 -10.24 -11.76 7.00
CA GLU A 433 -8.95 -11.93 6.31
C GLU A 433 -8.49 -10.54 5.83
N PRO A 434 -7.22 -10.35 5.46
CA PRO A 434 -6.77 -9.05 4.94
C PRO A 434 -7.65 -8.57 3.77
N TYR A 435 -8.27 -7.40 3.98
CA TYR A 435 -9.19 -6.80 3.00
C TYR A 435 -8.41 -6.26 1.80
N ARG A 436 -8.89 -6.57 0.61
CA ARG A 436 -8.44 -5.99 -0.66
C ARG A 436 -9.62 -5.49 -1.48
N MET A 437 -9.40 -4.41 -2.23
CA MET A 437 -10.39 -3.89 -3.16
C MET A 437 -10.41 -4.71 -4.45
N PHE A 438 -11.63 -5.11 -4.84
CA PHE A 438 -11.95 -5.71 -6.13
C PHE A 438 -13.19 -5.02 -6.68
N THR A 439 -13.33 -4.99 -8.01
CA THR A 439 -14.52 -4.43 -8.65
C THR A 439 -15.80 -5.16 -8.26
N SER A 440 -15.70 -6.45 -7.94
CA SER A 440 -16.85 -7.25 -7.47
C SER A 440 -17.44 -6.80 -6.13
N ARG A 441 -16.71 -6.00 -5.35
CA ARG A 441 -17.24 -5.45 -4.10
C ARG A 441 -18.19 -4.27 -4.31
N ALA A 442 -18.15 -3.64 -5.48
CA ALA A 442 -18.94 -2.47 -5.80
C ALA A 442 -20.18 -2.86 -6.62
N GLU A 443 -21.34 -2.67 -6.05
CA GLU A 443 -22.64 -2.88 -6.72
C GLU A 443 -22.87 -1.89 -7.87
N PHE A 444 -22.27 -0.68 -7.78
CA PHE A 444 -22.34 0.36 -8.82
C PHE A 444 -21.11 0.41 -9.73
N ARG A 445 -20.35 -0.71 -9.86
CA ARG A 445 -19.09 -0.75 -10.61
C ARG A 445 -19.19 -0.32 -12.08
N LEU A 446 -20.37 -0.40 -12.69
CA LEU A 446 -20.57 0.08 -14.06
C LEU A 446 -20.47 1.61 -14.16
N GLN A 447 -20.72 2.31 -13.07
CA GLN A 447 -20.63 3.78 -12.97
C GLN A 447 -19.31 4.24 -12.36
N LEU A 448 -18.70 3.44 -11.47
CA LEU A 448 -17.47 3.74 -10.77
C LEU A 448 -16.26 3.27 -11.58
N ARG A 449 -15.84 4.05 -12.58
CA ARG A 449 -14.75 3.68 -13.47
C ARG A 449 -13.48 4.50 -13.18
N GLU A 450 -12.32 4.00 -13.63
CA GLU A 450 -11.07 4.78 -13.58
C GLU A 450 -11.15 6.07 -14.38
N ASP A 451 -11.72 6.01 -15.60
CA ASP A 451 -11.74 7.14 -16.54
C ASP A 451 -12.62 8.30 -16.11
N ASN A 452 -13.55 8.08 -15.19
CA ASN A 452 -14.45 9.13 -14.71
C ASN A 452 -14.25 9.51 -13.23
N ALA A 453 -13.18 9.05 -12.58
CA ALA A 453 -12.96 9.32 -11.16
C ALA A 453 -12.87 10.83 -10.87
N ASP A 454 -12.24 11.62 -11.76
CA ASP A 454 -12.15 13.06 -11.64
C ASP A 454 -13.52 13.75 -11.82
N MET A 455 -14.34 13.27 -12.74
CA MET A 455 -15.72 13.79 -12.96
C MET A 455 -16.62 13.54 -11.75
N ARG A 456 -16.34 12.48 -10.97
CA ARG A 456 -17.10 12.15 -9.76
C ARG A 456 -16.62 12.89 -8.50
N LEU A 457 -15.31 13.17 -8.37
CA LEU A 457 -14.70 13.52 -7.09
C LEU A 457 -13.91 14.83 -7.07
N THR A 458 -13.38 15.33 -8.19
CA THR A 458 -12.48 16.50 -8.17
C THR A 458 -13.18 17.77 -7.69
N GLU A 459 -14.46 17.97 -8.03
CA GLU A 459 -15.23 19.10 -7.53
C GLU A 459 -15.39 19.05 -6.01
N ALA A 460 -15.73 17.90 -5.45
CA ALA A 460 -15.77 17.69 -3.99
C ALA A 460 -14.39 17.96 -3.36
N GLY A 461 -13.32 17.47 -3.97
CA GLY A 461 -11.95 17.73 -3.53
C GLY A 461 -11.60 19.22 -3.52
N ARG A 462 -12.08 19.98 -4.50
CA ARG A 462 -11.90 21.44 -4.55
C ARG A 462 -12.64 22.14 -3.40
N GLN A 463 -13.86 21.76 -3.15
CA GLN A 463 -14.67 22.31 -2.06
C GLN A 463 -14.06 21.98 -0.68
N LEU A 464 -13.45 20.82 -0.52
CA LEU A 464 -12.77 20.41 0.71
C LEU A 464 -11.40 21.10 0.93
N GLY A 465 -10.86 21.76 -0.08
CA GLY A 465 -9.52 22.37 -0.01
C GLY A 465 -8.36 21.43 -0.37
N LEU A 466 -8.65 20.26 -0.94
CA LEU A 466 -7.66 19.26 -1.32
C LEU A 466 -7.05 19.49 -2.71
N VAL A 467 -7.77 20.14 -3.60
CA VAL A 467 -7.42 20.32 -5.02
C VAL A 467 -6.92 21.73 -5.25
N ASP A 468 -5.70 21.86 -5.75
CA ASP A 468 -5.07 23.13 -6.08
C ASP A 468 -5.59 23.73 -7.40
N ASP A 469 -5.16 24.96 -7.71
CA ASP A 469 -5.59 25.68 -8.90
C ASP A 469 -5.16 24.98 -10.19
N ALA A 470 -3.96 24.37 -10.21
CA ALA A 470 -3.46 23.70 -11.41
C ALA A 470 -4.34 22.50 -11.77
N ARG A 471 -4.66 21.65 -10.79
CA ARG A 471 -5.55 20.49 -10.96
C ARG A 471 -6.97 20.93 -11.28
N TRP A 472 -7.49 21.95 -10.60
CA TRP A 472 -8.83 22.47 -10.85
C TRP A 472 -8.96 23.02 -12.28
N ASN A 473 -7.97 23.76 -12.75
CA ASN A 473 -7.97 24.31 -14.10
C ASN A 473 -7.90 23.20 -15.16
N ALA A 474 -7.09 22.15 -14.93
CA ALA A 474 -7.01 21.00 -15.84
C ALA A 474 -8.34 20.23 -15.89
N PHE A 475 -8.94 19.98 -14.72
CA PHE A 475 -10.26 19.34 -14.60
C PHE A 475 -11.36 20.17 -15.28
N SER A 476 -11.39 21.48 -15.05
CA SER A 476 -12.40 22.36 -15.63
C SER A 476 -12.35 22.36 -17.15
N ARG A 477 -11.16 22.42 -17.75
CA ARG A 477 -11.00 22.30 -19.22
C ARG A 477 -11.53 20.98 -19.75
N LYS A 478 -11.24 19.87 -19.08
CA LYS A 478 -11.75 18.53 -19.45
C LYS A 478 -13.27 18.47 -19.33
N ARG A 479 -13.82 18.92 -18.21
CA ARG A 479 -15.26 18.95 -17.96
C ARG A 479 -16.00 19.73 -19.04
N ASP A 480 -15.52 20.93 -19.33
CA ASP A 480 -16.15 21.83 -20.31
C ASP A 480 -16.04 21.26 -21.75
N ALA A 481 -15.01 20.49 -22.06
CA ALA A 481 -14.86 19.83 -23.35
C ALA A 481 -15.77 18.58 -23.52
N VAL A 482 -16.21 17.99 -22.42
CA VAL A 482 -17.10 16.79 -22.41
C VAL A 482 -18.58 17.20 -22.38
N ALA A 483 -18.90 18.37 -21.83
CA ALA A 483 -20.25 18.93 -21.78
C ALA A 483 -20.70 19.44 -23.13
#